data_8dd7226449b4982b0a65c3dbd1bbe739
#
_entry.id   8dd7226449b4982b0a65c3dbd1bbe739
#
_cell.length_a   1.000
_cell.length_b   1.000
_cell.length_c   1.000
_cell.angle_alpha   90.00
_cell.angle_beta   90.00
_cell.angle_gamma   90.00
#
_symmetry.space_group_name_H-M   'P 1'
#
loop_
_entity.id
_entity.type
_entity.pdbx_description
1 polymer ?
#
loop_
_entity_poly.entity_id
_entity_poly.type
_entity_poly.pdbx_seq_one_letter_code
_entity_poly.pdbx_strand_id
1 'polypeptide(L)'
;YFREKNPDVKIVAVQADPTSRPGGSEDPQTIDGIAPFGDPGFPDAAKAPFIVGFDYDEYIDVKGEDAYALGREIAQTDGVFLGQSAGAALHAATIVAQRPENAGKNIVVILPDTGLRYLSTNLFNEDFEV
;
A
#
# COMPACT_ATOMS: atom_id res chain seq x y z
N TYR A 1 -15.95 12.81 -5.33
CA TYR A 1 -17.14 12.24 -4.66
C TYR A 1 -17.07 12.43 -3.15
N PHE A 2 -16.06 11.86 -2.44
CA PHE A 2 -16.00 11.92 -0.97
C PHE A 2 -15.94 13.36 -0.43
N ARG A 3 -15.16 14.24 -1.05
CA ARG A 3 -15.09 15.65 -0.64
C ARG A 3 -16.42 16.39 -0.76
N GLU A 4 -17.27 15.98 -1.68
CA GLU A 4 -18.62 16.56 -1.87
C GLU A 4 -19.64 15.98 -0.88
N LYS A 5 -19.56 14.67 -0.61
CA LYS A 5 -20.56 13.94 0.16
C LYS A 5 -20.28 13.92 1.65
N ASN A 6 -19.01 13.83 2.02
CA ASN A 6 -18.56 13.87 3.39
C ASN A 6 -17.15 14.47 3.46
N PRO A 7 -17.03 15.81 3.57
CA PRO A 7 -15.73 16.49 3.58
C PRO A 7 -14.86 16.15 4.80
N ASP A 8 -15.44 15.57 5.85
CA ASP A 8 -14.72 15.17 7.06
C ASP A 8 -14.01 13.81 6.93
N VAL A 9 -14.27 13.06 5.85
CA VAL A 9 -13.54 11.82 5.56
C VAL A 9 -12.08 12.14 5.27
N LYS A 10 -11.18 11.56 6.06
CA LYS A 10 -9.75 11.61 5.78
C LYS A 10 -9.38 10.62 4.68
N ILE A 11 -8.64 11.10 3.71
CA ILE A 11 -8.14 10.32 2.59
C ILE A 11 -6.65 10.14 2.78
N VAL A 12 -6.23 8.90 2.95
CA VAL A 12 -4.82 8.52 3.06
C VAL A 12 -4.41 7.81 1.78
N ALA A 13 -3.44 8.37 1.10
CA ALA A 13 -2.85 7.77 -0.08
C ALA A 13 -1.65 6.90 0.30
N VAL A 14 -1.41 5.83 -0.44
CA VAL A 14 -0.33 4.88 -0.16
C VAL A 14 0.58 4.79 -1.38
N GLN A 15 1.88 4.88 -1.15
CA GLN A 15 2.87 4.65 -2.20
C GLN A 15 3.98 3.72 -1.71
N ALA A 16 4.71 3.14 -2.65
CA ALA A 16 5.90 2.38 -2.33
C ALA A 16 7.02 3.30 -1.85
N ASP A 17 7.69 2.92 -0.77
CA ASP A 17 8.95 3.54 -0.37
C ASP A 17 9.92 3.58 -1.56
N PRO A 18 10.74 4.62 -1.72
CA PRO A 18 11.69 4.72 -2.83
C PRO A 18 12.57 3.49 -3.03
N THR A 19 12.93 2.80 -1.95
CA THR A 19 13.74 1.57 -1.99
C THR A 19 12.97 0.33 -2.48
N SER A 20 11.66 0.40 -2.51
CA SER A 20 10.76 -0.72 -2.87
C SER A 20 10.02 -0.50 -4.19
N ARG A 21 10.53 0.41 -5.03
CA ARG A 21 9.95 0.71 -6.35
C ARG A 21 10.56 -0.17 -7.44
N PRO A 22 9.75 -0.66 -8.37
CA PRO A 22 10.26 -1.43 -9.50
C PRO A 22 11.34 -0.65 -10.29
N GLY A 23 12.46 -1.30 -10.57
CA GLY A 23 13.57 -0.71 -11.33
C GLY A 23 14.41 0.33 -10.59
N GLY A 24 14.10 0.63 -9.34
CA GLY A 24 14.84 1.61 -8.53
C GLY A 24 15.74 1.01 -7.44
N SER A 25 15.67 -0.29 -7.23
CA SER A 25 16.33 -0.98 -6.14
C SER A 25 16.76 -2.39 -6.58
N GLU A 26 17.82 -2.90 -6.00
CA GLU A 26 18.19 -4.33 -6.08
C GLU A 26 17.35 -5.19 -5.15
N ASP A 27 16.47 -4.59 -4.36
CA ASP A 27 15.57 -5.28 -3.45
C ASP A 27 14.54 -6.11 -4.23
N PRO A 28 14.51 -7.44 -4.03
CA PRO A 28 13.51 -8.29 -4.67
C PRO A 28 12.09 -8.09 -4.13
N GLN A 29 11.91 -7.32 -3.07
CA GLN A 29 10.63 -7.03 -2.43
C GLN A 29 10.01 -5.72 -2.94
N THR A 30 9.92 -5.57 -4.24
CA THR A 30 9.28 -4.42 -4.85
C THR A 30 7.76 -4.49 -4.75
N ILE A 31 7.12 -3.32 -4.72
CA ILE A 31 5.66 -3.20 -4.76
C ILE A 31 5.26 -2.71 -6.14
N ASP A 32 4.70 -3.60 -6.94
CA ASP A 32 4.19 -3.29 -8.27
C ASP A 32 2.79 -2.66 -8.18
N GLY A 33 2.47 -1.79 -9.15
CA GLY A 33 1.12 -1.25 -9.30
C GLY A 33 0.84 0.03 -8.52
N ILE A 34 1.81 0.55 -7.76
CA ILE A 34 1.71 1.83 -7.07
C ILE A 34 2.72 2.82 -7.64
N ALA A 35 2.22 3.84 -8.34
CA ALA A 35 3.07 4.92 -8.84
C ALA A 35 3.39 5.93 -7.73
N PRO A 36 4.63 6.45 -7.64
CA PRO A 36 4.98 7.49 -6.69
C PRO A 36 4.28 8.81 -7.02
N PHE A 37 3.92 9.59 -6.01
CA PHE A 37 3.25 10.87 -6.19
C PHE A 37 3.55 11.92 -5.11
N GLY A 38 4.00 11.49 -3.92
CA GLY A 38 4.16 12.35 -2.74
C GLY A 38 5.57 12.87 -2.51
N ASP A 39 6.57 12.39 -3.25
CA ASP A 39 7.96 12.75 -2.99
C ASP A 39 8.25 14.22 -3.34
N PRO A 40 8.99 14.93 -2.49
CA PRO A 40 9.44 16.27 -2.80
C PRO A 40 10.22 16.32 -4.13
N GLY A 41 9.83 17.21 -5.03
CA GLY A 41 10.48 17.37 -6.33
C GLY A 41 10.11 16.34 -7.38
N PHE A 42 9.22 15.38 -7.09
CA PHE A 42 8.73 14.46 -8.11
C PHE A 42 7.83 15.20 -9.10
N PRO A 43 8.18 15.25 -10.39
CA PRO A 43 7.47 16.10 -11.35
C PRO A 43 6.07 15.56 -11.65
N ASP A 44 5.09 16.45 -11.75
CA ASP A 44 3.70 16.07 -12.05
C ASP A 44 3.56 15.29 -13.35
N ALA A 45 4.38 15.58 -14.36
CA ALA A 45 4.39 14.84 -15.62
C ALA A 45 4.76 13.35 -15.49
N ALA A 46 5.43 12.96 -14.40
CA ALA A 46 5.81 11.58 -14.12
C ALA A 46 4.81 10.87 -13.18
N LYS A 47 3.84 11.59 -12.63
CA LYS A 47 2.79 11.01 -11.77
C LYS A 47 1.70 10.35 -12.61
N ALA A 48 0.99 9.41 -11.99
CA ALA A 48 -0.22 8.87 -12.58
C ALA A 48 -1.24 10.01 -12.82
N PRO A 49 -1.89 10.09 -13.99
CA PRO A 49 -2.73 11.24 -14.35
C PRO A 49 -3.84 11.56 -13.34
N PHE A 50 -4.41 10.53 -12.69
CA PHE A 50 -5.50 10.70 -11.74
C PHE A 50 -5.08 11.20 -10.36
N ILE A 51 -3.78 11.19 -10.05
CA ILE A 51 -3.28 11.68 -8.76
C ILE A 51 -2.89 13.16 -8.83
N VAL A 52 -2.62 13.68 -10.02
CA VAL A 52 -2.27 15.10 -10.20
C VAL A 52 -3.46 15.97 -9.83
N GLY A 53 -3.28 16.86 -8.86
CA GLY A 53 -4.35 17.71 -8.33
C GLY A 53 -5.37 17.00 -7.44
N PHE A 54 -5.14 15.72 -7.13
CA PHE A 54 -5.99 14.99 -6.19
C PHE A 54 -5.76 15.47 -4.75
N ASP A 55 -6.86 15.79 -4.09
CA ASP A 55 -6.84 16.29 -2.70
C ASP A 55 -6.91 15.13 -1.72
N TYR A 56 -5.76 14.71 -1.19
CA TYR A 56 -5.62 13.76 -0.09
C TYR A 56 -5.07 14.45 1.15
N ASP A 57 -5.36 13.92 2.33
CA ASP A 57 -4.96 14.52 3.60
C ASP A 57 -3.53 14.13 4.01
N GLU A 58 -3.14 12.93 3.66
CA GLU A 58 -1.86 12.32 4.06
C GLU A 58 -1.43 11.28 3.04
N TYR A 59 -0.13 11.06 2.91
CA TYR A 59 0.38 9.87 2.24
C TYR A 59 1.33 9.08 3.14
N ILE A 60 1.39 7.78 2.94
CA ILE A 60 2.24 6.86 3.68
C ILE A 60 3.11 6.08 2.69
N ASP A 61 4.42 6.12 2.91
CA ASP A 61 5.39 5.26 2.24
C ASP A 61 5.40 3.89 2.91
N VAL A 62 5.31 2.82 2.12
CA VAL A 62 5.37 1.44 2.61
C VAL A 62 6.54 0.72 1.96
N LYS A 63 7.35 0.07 2.78
CA LYS A 63 8.41 -0.81 2.30
C LYS A 63 7.85 -2.15 1.85
N GLY A 64 8.49 -2.72 0.83
CA GLY A 64 8.10 -4.04 0.31
C GLY A 64 8.15 -5.13 1.37
N GLU A 65 9.18 -5.13 2.22
CA GLU A 65 9.30 -6.08 3.31
C GLU A 65 8.09 -6.07 4.26
N ASP A 66 7.58 -4.90 4.61
CA ASP A 66 6.42 -4.75 5.49
C ASP A 66 5.13 -5.19 4.80
N ALA A 67 4.95 -4.81 3.54
CA ALA A 67 3.80 -5.23 2.75
C ALA A 67 3.76 -6.76 2.56
N TYR A 68 4.90 -7.37 2.29
CA TYR A 68 5.03 -8.81 2.08
C TYR A 68 4.81 -9.59 3.38
N ALA A 69 5.42 -9.14 4.48
CA ALA A 69 5.25 -9.78 5.79
C ALA A 69 3.78 -9.78 6.21
N LEU A 70 3.09 -8.64 6.07
CA LEU A 70 1.68 -8.54 6.40
C LEU A 70 0.80 -9.36 5.45
N GLY A 71 1.12 -9.38 4.16
CA GLY A 71 0.41 -10.22 3.18
C GLY A 71 0.45 -11.69 3.52
N ARG A 72 1.62 -12.20 3.96
CA ARG A 72 1.78 -13.58 4.44
C ARG A 72 1.04 -13.82 5.75
N GLU A 73 1.14 -12.90 6.70
CA GLU A 73 0.45 -13.00 7.99
C GLU A 73 -1.06 -13.09 7.82
N ILE A 74 -1.66 -12.17 7.08
CA ILE A 74 -3.12 -12.12 6.91
C ILE A 74 -3.66 -13.33 6.14
N ALA A 75 -2.87 -13.91 5.25
CA ALA A 75 -3.23 -15.15 4.57
C ALA A 75 -3.33 -16.33 5.56
N GLN A 76 -2.47 -16.37 6.55
CA GLN A 76 -2.44 -17.42 7.57
C GLN A 76 -3.47 -17.21 8.67
N THR A 77 -3.66 -15.97 9.14
CA THR A 77 -4.53 -15.67 10.28
C THR A 77 -6.00 -15.52 9.90
N ASP A 78 -6.27 -14.91 8.75
CA ASP A 78 -7.62 -14.54 8.33
C ASP A 78 -8.05 -15.18 7.00
N GLY A 79 -7.16 -15.90 6.34
CA GLY A 79 -7.45 -16.53 5.05
C GLY A 79 -7.65 -15.52 3.90
N VAL A 80 -7.13 -14.31 4.04
CA VAL A 80 -7.22 -13.26 3.02
C VAL A 80 -5.95 -13.24 2.19
N PHE A 81 -6.08 -13.56 0.91
CA PHE A 81 -4.95 -13.73 0.00
C PHE A 81 -4.73 -12.48 -0.85
N LEU A 82 -3.77 -11.66 -0.48
CA LEU A 82 -3.51 -10.33 -1.01
C LEU A 82 -2.36 -10.30 -2.01
N GLY A 83 -2.43 -9.37 -2.98
CA GLY A 83 -1.29 -8.97 -3.79
C GLY A 83 -0.38 -7.96 -3.08
N GLN A 84 0.67 -7.54 -3.77
CA GLN A 84 1.71 -6.64 -3.21
C GLN A 84 1.14 -5.29 -2.80
N SER A 85 0.43 -4.60 -3.70
CA SER A 85 -0.16 -3.29 -3.42
C SER A 85 -1.28 -3.36 -2.38
N ALA A 86 -2.03 -4.46 -2.35
CA ALA A 86 -3.05 -4.70 -1.33
C ALA A 86 -2.41 -4.87 0.05
N GLY A 87 -1.29 -5.59 0.15
CA GLY A 87 -0.50 -5.70 1.37
C GLY A 87 0.01 -4.35 1.85
N ALA A 88 0.50 -3.50 0.94
CA ALA A 88 0.92 -2.15 1.25
C ALA A 88 -0.23 -1.28 1.78
N ALA A 89 -1.39 -1.33 1.13
CA ALA A 89 -2.58 -0.59 1.57
C ALA A 89 -3.04 -1.04 2.97
N LEU A 90 -3.04 -2.34 3.23
CA LEU A 90 -3.41 -2.89 4.53
C LEU A 90 -2.39 -2.51 5.61
N HIS A 91 -1.09 -2.51 5.29
CA HIS A 91 -0.05 -2.07 6.22
C HIS A 91 -0.23 -0.60 6.60
N ALA A 92 -0.46 0.28 5.64
CA ALA A 92 -0.76 1.69 5.90
C ALA A 92 -2.03 1.87 6.74
N ALA A 93 -3.09 1.11 6.46
CA ALA A 93 -4.32 1.13 7.26
C ALA A 93 -4.06 0.68 8.71
N THR A 94 -3.19 -0.29 8.93
CA THR A 94 -2.79 -0.74 10.27
C THR A 94 -2.08 0.38 11.04
N ILE A 95 -1.16 1.11 10.40
CA ILE A 95 -0.49 2.28 11.00
C ILE A 95 -1.53 3.32 11.44
N VAL A 96 -2.48 3.65 10.57
CA VAL A 96 -3.54 4.62 10.85
C VAL A 96 -4.45 4.14 11.98
N ALA A 97 -4.80 2.85 12.00
CA ALA A 97 -5.67 2.26 13.02
C ALA A 97 -5.04 2.28 14.42
N GLN A 98 -3.73 2.15 14.51
CA GLN A 98 -3.00 2.14 15.78
C GLN A 98 -2.87 3.53 16.43
N ARG A 99 -3.19 4.59 15.72
CA ARG A 99 -3.15 5.95 16.27
C ARG A 99 -4.25 6.14 17.30
N PRO A 100 -3.95 6.68 18.51
CA PRO A 100 -4.96 6.85 19.58
C PRO A 100 -6.18 7.67 19.15
N GLU A 101 -5.98 8.70 18.32
CA GLU A 101 -7.05 9.56 17.81
C GLU A 101 -8.05 8.85 16.90
N ASN A 102 -7.69 7.67 16.40
CA ASN A 102 -8.53 6.86 15.51
C ASN A 102 -9.28 5.74 16.25
N ALA A 103 -9.15 5.66 17.56
CA ALA A 103 -9.89 4.66 18.36
C ALA A 103 -11.40 4.78 18.13
N GLY A 104 -12.06 3.67 17.80
CA GLY A 104 -13.50 3.61 17.55
C GLY A 104 -13.94 4.17 16.19
N LYS A 105 -13.03 4.62 15.34
CA LYS A 105 -13.35 5.08 13.98
C LYS A 105 -13.37 3.92 12.98
N ASN A 106 -14.15 4.11 11.93
CA ASN A 106 -14.16 3.20 10.78
C ASN A 106 -13.01 3.55 9.84
N ILE A 107 -12.25 2.53 9.46
CA ILE A 107 -11.17 2.66 8.47
C ILE A 107 -11.51 1.72 7.32
N VAL A 108 -11.65 2.30 6.12
CA VAL A 108 -11.88 1.54 4.89
C VAL A 108 -10.58 1.49 4.11
N VAL A 109 -10.18 0.30 3.71
CA VAL A 109 -9.00 0.07 2.87
C VAL A 109 -9.42 -0.66 1.60
N ILE A 110 -8.88 -0.20 0.47
CA ILE A 110 -9.08 -0.87 -0.81
C ILE A 110 -7.96 -1.88 -1.01
N LEU A 111 -8.33 -3.14 -1.22
CA LEU A 111 -7.44 -4.25 -1.52
C LEU A 111 -7.62 -4.61 -3.00
N PRO A 112 -6.78 -4.06 -3.91
CA PRO A 112 -7.11 -4.03 -5.33
C PRO A 112 -6.96 -5.36 -6.06
N ASP A 113 -6.18 -6.30 -5.53
CA ASP A 113 -5.94 -7.59 -6.18
C ASP A 113 -5.69 -8.73 -5.19
N THR A 114 -5.55 -9.94 -5.76
CA THR A 114 -5.30 -11.16 -5.00
C THR A 114 -3.84 -11.60 -5.12
N GLY A 115 -3.40 -12.45 -4.16
CA GLY A 115 -2.07 -13.05 -4.17
C GLY A 115 -1.82 -14.05 -5.31
N LEU A 116 -2.85 -14.48 -6.03
CA LEU A 116 -2.72 -15.47 -7.11
C LEU A 116 -1.75 -15.04 -8.23
N ARG A 117 -1.62 -13.75 -8.48
CA ARG A 117 -0.71 -13.20 -9.51
C ARG A 117 0.75 -13.15 -9.04
N TYR A 118 1.01 -13.39 -7.76
CA TYR A 118 2.30 -13.18 -7.10
C TYR A 118 2.93 -14.45 -6.55
N LEU A 119 2.40 -15.63 -6.89
CA LEU A 119 2.89 -16.93 -6.44
C LEU A 119 4.34 -17.22 -6.86
N SER A 120 4.79 -16.63 -7.96
CA SER A 120 6.17 -16.72 -8.45
C SER A 120 7.09 -15.62 -7.93
N THR A 121 6.59 -14.73 -7.11
CA THR A 121 7.35 -13.63 -6.51
C THR A 121 7.76 -13.94 -5.08
N ASN A 122 8.64 -13.12 -4.54
CA ASN A 122 9.10 -13.26 -3.16
C ASN A 122 8.01 -12.99 -2.11
N LEU A 123 6.84 -12.49 -2.50
CA LEU A 123 5.72 -12.34 -1.58
C LEU A 123 5.35 -13.67 -0.91
N PHE A 124 5.42 -14.80 -1.64
CA PHE A 124 5.07 -16.12 -1.11
C PHE A 124 6.19 -17.15 -1.18
N ASN A 125 7.38 -16.80 -1.70
CA ASN A 125 8.48 -17.75 -1.92
C ASN A 125 9.66 -17.60 -0.97
N GLU A 126 9.63 -16.67 -0.02
CA GLU A 126 10.81 -16.38 0.79
C GLU A 126 11.22 -17.48 1.77
N ASP A 127 10.36 -18.41 2.15
CA ASP A 127 10.71 -19.42 3.15
C ASP A 127 9.85 -20.69 3.09
N PHE A 128 9.65 -21.23 1.91
CA PHE A 128 9.30 -22.65 1.89
C PHE A 128 10.57 -23.50 1.86
N GLU A 129 11.39 -23.39 2.88
CA GLU A 129 12.24 -24.52 3.26
C GLU A 129 11.30 -25.61 3.80
N VAL A 130 11.13 -26.60 2.96
CA VAL A 130 10.44 -27.84 3.32
C VAL A 130 11.32 -28.62 4.31
#